data_ad8fb825d84c82730ff85b8fae4d6f08
#
_entry.id   ad8fb825d84c82730ff85b8fae4d6f08
#
_cell.length_a   1.000
_cell.length_b   1.000
_cell.length_c   1.000
_cell.angle_alpha   90.00
_cell.angle_beta   90.00
_cell.angle_gamma   90.00
#
_symmetry.space_group_name_H-M   'P 1'
#
loop_
_entity.id
_entity.type
_entity.pdbx_description
1 polymer ?
#
loop_
_entity_poly.entity_id
_entity_poly.type
_entity_poly.pdbx_seq_one_letter_code
_entity_poly.pdbx_strand_id
1 'polypeptide(L)'
;MKRRTGQDQSITRQWRPATQAVRGGTARSEFGETSEAIFLTSGYSYDCAGDAAARFAGEQVGMTYSRLQNPTVEMLESRIALLEGAEACRTMTTGMAAMTAVLLCQLQQGDHLVGGRAAFGSCRWLTDTLLPKFGIETTVVDARDPQQWIDAARPNTKVFFFETPANPTMDVVDLKAVCAIARERGITTVVDNAFATPALQRPMEWGADVTAYSATKMMDGQGRVLAGAVCGTSQFINDVLLPFTRNTGPTLSAFNAWVVLKGLETLDLRIRRQSENSLKVGAFLETRVPRILHPGLASHPQHNLAMAQMDACGPIFAFEVDGGRQQAHGLLDALTLVDISNNIGDSRSLMTHPASTTHYGVAEDKRIEMGVTENLLRLNVGLEDPQDVIEDLDQALSKVGL
;
A
#
# COMPACT_ATOMS: atom_id res chain seq x y z
N MET A 1 8.65 -39.88 -10.34
CA MET A 1 8.19 -38.58 -10.83
C MET A 1 8.37 -37.58 -9.69
N LYS A 2 9.35 -36.63 -9.76
CA LYS A 2 9.52 -35.61 -8.69
C LYS A 2 8.34 -34.66 -8.75
N ARG A 3 7.37 -34.79 -7.83
CA ARG A 3 6.32 -33.81 -7.62
C ARG A 3 7.00 -32.51 -7.16
N ARG A 4 6.78 -31.43 -7.89
CA ARG A 4 7.31 -30.10 -7.55
C ARG A 4 6.50 -29.55 -6.36
N THR A 5 6.87 -29.96 -5.15
CA THR A 5 6.40 -29.34 -3.92
C THR A 5 7.29 -28.10 -3.69
N GLY A 6 6.75 -26.94 -3.95
CA GLY A 6 7.46 -25.67 -3.88
C GLY A 6 8.29 -25.37 -5.15
N GLN A 7 8.25 -24.13 -5.59
CA GLN A 7 9.09 -23.67 -6.70
C GLN A 7 10.43 -23.19 -6.13
N ASP A 8 11.52 -23.54 -6.81
CA ASP A 8 12.84 -23.00 -6.49
C ASP A 8 12.81 -21.47 -6.64
N GLN A 9 13.00 -20.75 -5.55
CA GLN A 9 12.96 -19.30 -5.54
C GLN A 9 13.99 -18.66 -6.46
N SER A 10 15.13 -19.33 -6.69
CA SER A 10 16.16 -18.85 -7.63
C SER A 10 15.65 -18.79 -9.07
N ILE A 11 14.76 -19.72 -9.45
CA ILE A 11 14.15 -19.76 -10.77
C ILE A 11 13.02 -18.74 -10.86
N THR A 12 12.17 -18.62 -9.83
CA THR A 12 11.02 -17.72 -9.85
C THR A 12 11.42 -16.24 -9.82
N ARG A 13 12.55 -15.90 -9.23
CA ARG A 13 13.12 -14.53 -9.25
C ARG A 13 13.58 -14.09 -10.64
N GLN A 14 13.85 -15.02 -11.55
CA GLN A 14 14.23 -14.71 -12.93
C GLN A 14 13.02 -14.47 -13.84
N TRP A 15 11.82 -14.76 -13.39
CA TRP A 15 10.61 -14.52 -14.17
C TRP A 15 10.25 -13.04 -14.19
N ARG A 16 9.61 -12.61 -15.29
CA ARG A 16 9.05 -11.27 -15.40
C ARG A 16 7.87 -11.07 -14.44
N PRO A 17 7.56 -9.85 -13.99
CA PRO A 17 6.52 -9.55 -13.00
C PRO A 17 5.17 -10.21 -13.31
N ALA A 18 4.68 -10.14 -14.54
CA ALA A 18 3.41 -10.78 -14.93
C ALA A 18 3.42 -12.31 -14.73
N THR A 19 4.55 -12.99 -14.96
CA THR A 19 4.70 -14.42 -14.69
C THR A 19 4.79 -14.70 -13.18
N GLN A 20 5.50 -13.84 -12.44
CA GLN A 20 5.58 -13.93 -10.98
C GLN A 20 4.20 -13.75 -10.33
N ALA A 21 3.39 -12.81 -10.83
CA ALA A 21 2.03 -12.57 -10.35
C ALA A 21 1.13 -13.81 -10.46
N VAL A 22 1.27 -14.58 -11.54
CA VAL A 22 0.43 -15.77 -11.80
C VAL A 22 1.02 -17.05 -11.19
N ARG A 23 2.34 -17.17 -11.12
CA ARG A 23 3.03 -18.43 -10.80
C ARG A 23 3.90 -18.39 -9.55
N GLY A 24 4.31 -17.21 -9.11
CA GLY A 24 5.24 -17.04 -8.00
C GLY A 24 4.65 -17.54 -6.68
N GLY A 25 5.50 -18.21 -5.88
CA GLY A 25 5.11 -18.69 -4.55
C GLY A 25 4.10 -19.84 -4.51
N THR A 26 3.66 -20.37 -5.68
CA THR A 26 2.67 -21.45 -5.70
C THR A 26 3.25 -22.75 -5.13
N ALA A 27 2.63 -23.25 -4.06
CA ALA A 27 2.84 -24.60 -3.53
C ALA A 27 1.62 -25.47 -3.86
N ARG A 28 1.86 -26.76 -4.17
CA ARG A 28 0.81 -27.73 -4.43
C ARG A 28 0.80 -28.81 -3.38
N SER A 29 -0.39 -29.24 -2.98
CA SER A 29 -0.55 -30.40 -2.12
C SER A 29 -0.21 -31.71 -2.86
N GLU A 30 -0.37 -32.82 -2.18
CA GLU A 30 -0.20 -34.16 -2.77
C GLU A 30 -1.18 -34.44 -3.91
N PHE A 31 -2.30 -33.72 -3.98
CA PHE A 31 -3.31 -33.88 -5.03
C PHE A 31 -2.91 -33.18 -6.35
N GLY A 32 -1.95 -32.24 -6.34
CA GLY A 32 -1.44 -31.58 -7.54
C GLY A 32 -2.45 -30.63 -8.20
N GLU A 33 -3.28 -29.99 -7.40
CA GLU A 33 -4.31 -29.03 -7.80
C GLU A 33 -3.74 -27.88 -8.66
N THR A 34 -4.54 -27.35 -9.58
CA THR A 34 -4.14 -26.22 -10.44
C THR A 34 -4.31 -24.87 -9.76
N SER A 35 -5.36 -24.69 -8.95
CA SER A 35 -5.56 -23.51 -8.10
C SER A 35 -4.96 -23.77 -6.71
N GLU A 36 -4.45 -22.74 -6.08
CA GLU A 36 -3.88 -22.83 -4.73
C GLU A 36 -4.92 -23.29 -3.72
N ALA A 37 -4.55 -24.27 -2.88
CA ALA A 37 -5.43 -24.80 -1.84
C ALA A 37 -5.60 -23.81 -0.68
N ILE A 38 -6.78 -23.80 -0.06
CA ILE A 38 -7.05 -23.03 1.17
C ILE A 38 -6.94 -23.96 2.37
N PHE A 39 -5.96 -23.69 3.25
CA PHE A 39 -5.76 -24.44 4.48
C PHE A 39 -6.44 -23.73 5.66
N LEU A 40 -7.74 -24.00 5.85
CA LEU A 40 -8.54 -23.43 6.94
C LEU A 40 -8.34 -24.25 8.23
N THR A 41 -7.22 -24.03 8.89
CA THR A 41 -6.89 -24.66 10.17
C THR A 41 -6.22 -23.69 11.11
N SER A 42 -6.42 -23.84 12.42
CA SER A 42 -5.69 -23.09 13.44
C SER A 42 -4.44 -23.81 13.93
N GLY A 43 -4.44 -25.13 13.93
CA GLY A 43 -3.35 -25.97 14.47
C GLY A 43 -3.01 -27.15 13.58
N TYR A 44 -1.94 -27.85 13.95
CA TYR A 44 -1.41 -29.00 13.21
C TYR A 44 -1.14 -30.15 14.17
N SER A 45 -1.30 -31.38 13.71
CA SER A 45 -0.96 -32.60 14.45
C SER A 45 0.49 -33.00 14.21
N TYR A 46 1.01 -33.81 15.10
CA TYR A 46 2.38 -34.33 15.07
C TYR A 46 2.34 -35.85 15.26
N ASP A 47 3.31 -36.56 14.69
CA ASP A 47 3.38 -38.02 14.81
C ASP A 47 3.82 -38.46 16.22
N CYS A 48 4.63 -37.61 16.91
CA CYS A 48 5.02 -37.82 18.29
C CYS A 48 5.29 -36.50 19.03
N ALA A 49 5.35 -36.55 20.36
CA ALA A 49 5.64 -35.41 21.21
C ALA A 49 7.04 -34.80 20.95
N GLY A 50 8.01 -35.63 20.55
CA GLY A 50 9.34 -35.18 20.18
C GLY A 50 9.34 -34.26 18.95
N ASP A 51 8.54 -34.60 17.92
CA ASP A 51 8.40 -33.75 16.72
C ASP A 51 7.76 -32.40 17.06
N ALA A 52 6.77 -32.41 17.92
CA ALA A 52 6.15 -31.18 18.42
C ALA A 52 7.19 -30.30 19.11
N ALA A 53 7.96 -30.85 20.05
CA ALA A 53 9.00 -30.14 20.79
C ALA A 53 10.07 -29.57 19.85
N ALA A 54 10.58 -30.38 18.92
CA ALA A 54 11.62 -29.97 17.95
C ALA A 54 11.15 -28.83 17.03
N ARG A 55 9.87 -28.86 16.59
CA ARG A 55 9.31 -27.76 15.78
C ARG A 55 9.16 -26.46 16.58
N PHE A 56 8.70 -26.53 17.82
CA PHE A 56 8.61 -25.34 18.68
C PHE A 56 9.99 -24.77 19.08
N ALA A 57 11.00 -25.64 19.20
CA ALA A 57 12.39 -25.22 19.44
C ALA A 57 13.10 -24.66 18.18
N GLY A 58 12.48 -24.81 17.00
CA GLY A 58 13.10 -24.42 15.72
C GLY A 58 14.16 -25.41 15.18
N GLU A 59 14.27 -26.56 15.79
CA GLU A 59 15.20 -27.65 15.42
C GLU A 59 14.70 -28.46 14.22
N GLN A 60 13.37 -28.45 14.00
CA GLN A 60 12.72 -29.10 12.87
C GLN A 60 11.82 -28.09 12.13
N VAL A 61 11.93 -28.06 10.79
CA VAL A 61 11.04 -27.24 9.94
C VAL A 61 9.66 -27.89 9.90
N GLY A 62 8.59 -27.06 10.07
CA GLY A 62 7.22 -27.50 9.95
C GLY A 62 6.22 -26.57 10.58
N MET A 63 4.96 -26.77 10.26
CA MET A 63 3.85 -25.97 10.77
C MET A 63 3.55 -26.31 12.23
N THR A 64 3.26 -25.29 13.03
CA THR A 64 2.91 -25.43 14.45
C THR A 64 1.53 -24.84 14.76
N TYR A 65 1.27 -23.63 14.31
CA TYR A 65 0.01 -22.91 14.54
C TYR A 65 -0.19 -21.82 13.47
N SER A 66 -1.41 -21.66 12.95
CA SER A 66 -1.66 -20.78 11.81
C SER A 66 -1.41 -19.29 12.09
N ARG A 67 -1.42 -18.84 13.35
CA ARG A 67 -0.97 -17.48 13.71
C ARG A 67 0.52 -17.27 13.38
N LEU A 68 1.31 -18.32 13.36
CA LEU A 68 2.74 -18.29 13.05
C LEU A 68 3.02 -18.53 11.58
N GLN A 69 2.43 -19.59 11.04
CA GLN A 69 2.62 -20.06 9.67
C GLN A 69 1.38 -20.80 9.19
N ASN A 70 0.97 -20.52 7.96
CA ASN A 70 -0.13 -21.21 7.28
C ASN A 70 0.23 -21.34 5.79
N PRO A 71 0.08 -22.52 5.15
CA PRO A 71 0.52 -22.72 3.78
C PRO A 71 -0.09 -21.76 2.76
N THR A 72 -1.37 -21.40 2.91
CA THR A 72 -2.03 -20.42 2.03
C THR A 72 -1.47 -19.01 2.23
N VAL A 73 -1.22 -18.61 3.47
CA VAL A 73 -0.63 -17.30 3.80
C VAL A 73 0.79 -17.22 3.27
N GLU A 74 1.59 -18.26 3.41
CA GLU A 74 2.97 -18.30 2.90
C GLU A 74 3.04 -18.18 1.36
N MET A 75 2.07 -18.75 0.63
CA MET A 75 1.99 -18.56 -0.82
C MET A 75 1.76 -17.09 -1.18
N LEU A 76 0.90 -16.40 -0.45
CA LEU A 76 0.68 -14.96 -0.64
C LEU A 76 1.93 -14.16 -0.31
N GLU A 77 2.55 -14.39 0.85
CA GLU A 77 3.77 -13.72 1.30
C GLU A 77 4.91 -13.89 0.29
N SER A 78 5.12 -15.12 -0.20
CA SER A 78 6.12 -15.42 -1.22
C SER A 78 5.85 -14.67 -2.53
N ARG A 79 4.58 -14.58 -2.96
CA ARG A 79 4.21 -13.87 -4.20
C ARG A 79 4.40 -12.36 -4.08
N ILE A 80 4.00 -11.75 -2.96
CA ILE A 80 4.21 -10.31 -2.74
C ILE A 80 5.71 -10.00 -2.68
N ALA A 81 6.50 -10.81 -1.96
CA ALA A 81 7.95 -10.63 -1.89
C ALA A 81 8.61 -10.68 -3.29
N LEU A 82 8.18 -11.62 -4.15
CA LEU A 82 8.70 -11.73 -5.53
C LEU A 82 8.34 -10.50 -6.36
N LEU A 83 7.10 -10.00 -6.26
CA LEU A 83 6.64 -8.84 -7.02
C LEU A 83 7.35 -7.56 -6.59
N GLU A 84 7.61 -7.41 -5.30
CA GLU A 84 8.36 -6.27 -4.74
C GLU A 84 9.87 -6.36 -5.02
N GLY A 85 10.39 -7.55 -5.30
CA GLY A 85 11.84 -7.78 -5.35
C GLY A 85 12.47 -7.92 -3.95
N ALA A 86 11.66 -8.10 -2.90
CA ALA A 86 12.09 -8.27 -1.52
C ALA A 86 12.62 -9.68 -1.23
N GLU A 87 13.40 -9.83 -0.16
CA GLU A 87 13.84 -11.14 0.30
C GLU A 87 12.73 -11.91 0.99
N ALA A 88 11.89 -11.21 1.77
CA ALA A 88 10.76 -11.78 2.52
C ALA A 88 9.60 -10.80 2.63
N CYS A 89 8.42 -11.35 2.93
CA CYS A 89 7.20 -10.60 3.22
C CYS A 89 6.48 -11.21 4.42
N ARG A 90 5.80 -10.38 5.21
CA ARG A 90 4.87 -10.81 6.25
C ARG A 90 3.52 -10.13 6.05
N THR A 91 2.45 -10.92 6.06
CA THR A 91 1.07 -10.41 5.91
C THR A 91 0.35 -10.29 7.24
N MET A 92 -0.61 -9.36 7.29
CA MET A 92 -1.40 -9.00 8.48
C MET A 92 -2.86 -8.77 8.13
N THR A 93 -3.71 -8.72 9.15
CA THR A 93 -5.17 -8.56 9.02
C THR A 93 -5.61 -7.34 8.23
N THR A 94 -4.87 -6.23 8.31
CA THR A 94 -5.21 -4.95 7.67
C THR A 94 -3.95 -4.17 7.30
N GLY A 95 -4.08 -3.19 6.38
CA GLY A 95 -3.00 -2.25 6.11
C GLY A 95 -2.55 -1.49 7.37
N MET A 96 -3.49 -1.05 8.22
CA MET A 96 -3.14 -0.37 9.47
C MET A 96 -2.41 -1.27 10.47
N ALA A 97 -2.73 -2.57 10.49
CA ALA A 97 -1.95 -3.54 11.28
C ALA A 97 -0.51 -3.64 10.78
N ALA A 98 -0.31 -3.60 9.45
CA ALA A 98 1.03 -3.57 8.85
C ALA A 98 1.79 -2.29 9.18
N MET A 99 1.16 -1.11 9.03
CA MET A 99 1.78 0.18 9.36
C MET A 99 2.13 0.29 10.86
N THR A 100 1.22 -0.14 11.74
CA THR A 100 1.47 -0.14 13.19
C THR A 100 2.60 -1.10 13.57
N ALA A 101 2.57 -2.32 13.04
CA ALA A 101 3.57 -3.34 13.35
C ALA A 101 4.96 -2.94 12.88
N VAL A 102 5.10 -2.42 11.65
CA VAL A 102 6.41 -2.04 11.10
C VAL A 102 7.06 -0.89 11.84
N LEU A 103 6.27 0.01 12.44
CA LEU A 103 6.79 1.11 13.25
C LEU A 103 7.12 0.63 14.68
N LEU A 104 6.18 -0.04 15.36
CA LEU A 104 6.36 -0.42 16.76
C LEU A 104 7.32 -1.59 16.98
N CYS A 105 7.61 -2.42 15.97
CA CYS A 105 8.57 -3.51 16.11
C CYS A 105 10.03 -3.03 16.21
N GLN A 106 10.33 -1.79 15.80
CA GLN A 106 11.67 -1.24 15.72
C GLN A 106 11.87 0.07 16.49
N LEU A 107 10.80 0.63 17.08
CA LEU A 107 10.86 1.87 17.85
C LEU A 107 10.57 1.62 19.33
N GLN A 108 11.28 2.32 20.19
CA GLN A 108 11.11 2.29 21.65
C GLN A 108 11.12 3.70 22.23
N GLN A 109 10.82 3.81 23.51
CA GLN A 109 10.89 5.09 24.24
C GLN A 109 12.24 5.78 24.04
N GLY A 110 12.21 7.06 23.68
CA GLY A 110 13.40 7.88 23.43
C GLY A 110 13.89 7.84 21.98
N ASP A 111 13.36 6.97 21.13
CA ASP A 111 13.62 6.99 19.68
C ASP A 111 12.86 8.11 19.00
N HIS A 112 13.33 8.52 17.82
CA HIS A 112 12.71 9.54 16.99
C HIS A 112 12.34 9.00 15.59
N LEU A 113 11.17 9.42 15.11
CA LEU A 113 10.68 9.16 13.76
C LEU A 113 10.51 10.48 13.01
N VAL A 114 10.95 10.54 11.76
CA VAL A 114 10.57 11.60 10.82
C VAL A 114 9.51 11.07 9.87
N GLY A 115 8.38 11.76 9.79
CA GLY A 115 7.23 11.36 8.96
C GLY A 115 6.90 12.37 7.88
N GLY A 116 6.50 11.89 6.69
CA GLY A 116 5.95 12.73 5.64
C GLY A 116 4.62 13.37 6.05
N ARG A 117 4.43 14.66 5.74
CA ARG A 117 3.21 15.42 6.05
C ARG A 117 1.99 14.87 5.31
N ALA A 118 2.12 14.67 4.01
CA ALA A 118 1.10 14.04 3.20
C ALA A 118 1.15 12.52 3.39
N ALA A 119 0.17 11.98 4.12
CA ALA A 119 0.00 10.56 4.36
C ALA A 119 -1.46 10.28 4.74
N PHE A 120 -1.87 9.02 4.62
CA PHE A 120 -3.21 8.59 5.02
C PHE A 120 -3.53 9.02 6.46
N GLY A 121 -4.76 9.54 6.71
CA GLY A 121 -5.13 10.14 8.00
C GLY A 121 -4.88 9.24 9.21
N SER A 122 -5.08 7.91 9.11
CA SER A 122 -4.76 6.99 10.20
C SER A 122 -3.25 6.79 10.40
N CYS A 123 -2.44 6.89 9.35
CA CYS A 123 -0.98 6.90 9.47
C CYS A 123 -0.50 8.18 10.17
N ARG A 124 -1.13 9.32 9.87
CA ARG A 124 -0.90 10.57 10.60
C ARG A 124 -1.27 10.43 12.09
N TRP A 125 -2.40 9.78 12.39
CA TRP A 125 -2.77 9.52 13.78
C TRP A 125 -1.75 8.62 14.51
N LEU A 126 -1.15 7.63 13.82
CA LEU A 126 -0.06 6.82 14.40
C LEU A 126 1.11 7.72 14.80
N THR A 127 1.59 8.58 13.88
CA THR A 127 2.76 9.44 14.12
C THR A 127 2.46 10.57 15.10
N ASP A 128 1.30 11.22 15.00
CA ASP A 128 0.97 12.40 15.79
C ASP A 128 0.41 12.08 17.18
N THR A 129 -0.17 10.89 17.35
CA THR A 129 -0.93 10.56 18.56
C THR A 129 -0.47 9.27 19.25
N LEU A 130 -0.31 8.17 18.49
CA LEU A 130 -0.03 6.88 19.11
C LEU A 130 1.42 6.75 19.55
N LEU A 131 2.38 7.00 18.67
CA LEU A 131 3.81 6.88 18.97
C LEU A 131 4.24 7.76 20.15
N PRO A 132 3.80 9.04 20.27
CA PRO A 132 4.11 9.87 21.44
C PRO A 132 3.62 9.29 22.77
N LYS A 133 2.51 8.52 22.80
CA LYS A 133 2.04 7.83 24.02
C LYS A 133 3.02 6.76 24.52
N PHE A 134 3.87 6.24 23.65
CA PHE A 134 4.93 5.30 23.99
C PHE A 134 6.29 5.98 24.21
N GLY A 135 6.32 7.33 24.27
CA GLY A 135 7.55 8.10 24.46
C GLY A 135 8.46 8.13 23.24
N ILE A 136 7.91 7.87 22.05
CA ILE A 136 8.60 7.97 20.77
C ILE A 136 8.38 9.39 20.23
N GLU A 137 9.47 10.11 19.97
CA GLU A 137 9.40 11.45 19.39
C GLU A 137 9.08 11.40 17.89
N THR A 138 8.32 12.39 17.39
CA THR A 138 7.97 12.46 15.98
C THR A 138 8.16 13.88 15.44
N THR A 139 8.71 13.98 14.23
CA THR A 139 8.80 15.24 13.47
C THR A 139 8.17 15.02 12.09
N VAL A 140 7.40 16.01 11.64
CA VAL A 140 6.71 15.96 10.35
C VAL A 140 7.36 16.93 9.38
N VAL A 141 7.61 16.47 8.15
CA VAL A 141 8.28 17.23 7.09
C VAL A 141 7.44 17.28 5.81
N ASP A 142 7.67 18.28 4.98
CA ASP A 142 7.24 18.20 3.58
C ASP A 142 8.09 17.16 2.87
N ALA A 143 7.48 15.99 2.61
CA ALA A 143 8.21 14.84 2.09
C ALA A 143 8.78 15.07 0.66
N ARG A 144 8.30 16.09 -0.05
CA ARG A 144 8.78 16.48 -1.39
C ARG A 144 10.15 17.18 -1.35
N ASP A 145 10.53 17.71 -0.21
CA ASP A 145 11.79 18.46 -0.02
C ASP A 145 12.82 17.60 0.72
N PRO A 146 13.83 17.04 0.03
CA PRO A 146 14.87 16.23 0.66
C PRO A 146 15.66 16.99 1.75
N GLN A 147 15.74 18.32 1.70
CA GLN A 147 16.45 19.11 2.71
C GLN A 147 15.76 19.02 4.07
N GLN A 148 14.42 19.00 4.10
CA GLN A 148 13.69 18.89 5.37
C GLN A 148 13.94 17.55 6.09
N TRP A 149 14.19 16.46 5.34
CA TRP A 149 14.58 15.17 5.94
C TRP A 149 15.95 15.26 6.61
N ILE A 150 16.88 15.98 5.97
CA ILE A 150 18.22 16.24 6.51
C ILE A 150 18.14 17.04 7.81
N ASP A 151 17.37 18.13 7.80
CA ASP A 151 17.26 19.07 8.93
C ASP A 151 16.48 18.49 10.11
N ALA A 152 15.51 17.62 9.85
CA ALA A 152 14.70 16.95 10.87
C ALA A 152 15.41 15.76 11.55
N ALA A 153 16.43 15.18 10.87
CA ALA A 153 17.12 14.00 11.40
C ALA A 153 17.98 14.36 12.64
N ARG A 154 17.87 13.56 13.69
CA ARG A 154 18.56 13.69 14.98
C ARG A 154 19.39 12.44 15.27
N PRO A 155 20.32 12.46 16.24
CA PRO A 155 21.12 11.29 16.60
C PRO A 155 20.27 10.07 17.04
N ASN A 156 19.07 10.31 17.60
CA ASN A 156 18.11 9.28 18.02
C ASN A 156 17.05 8.96 16.94
N THR A 157 17.15 9.51 15.73
CA THR A 157 16.24 9.15 14.62
C THR A 157 16.52 7.72 14.15
N LYS A 158 15.47 6.89 14.15
CA LYS A 158 15.51 5.49 13.73
C LYS A 158 14.77 5.21 12.43
N VAL A 159 13.71 5.97 12.16
CA VAL A 159 12.81 5.69 11.03
C VAL A 159 12.49 6.96 10.27
N PHE A 160 12.54 6.86 8.94
CA PHE A 160 11.86 7.74 8.00
C PHE A 160 10.63 7.01 7.46
N PHE A 161 9.43 7.57 7.69
CA PHE A 161 8.15 6.98 7.29
C PHE A 161 7.40 7.92 6.33
N PHE A 162 7.03 7.44 5.15
CA PHE A 162 6.31 8.23 4.15
C PHE A 162 5.52 7.39 3.17
N GLU A 163 4.53 8.01 2.53
CA GLU A 163 3.68 7.46 1.48
C GLU A 163 4.01 8.13 0.15
N THR A 164 4.16 7.36 -0.94
CA THR A 164 4.40 7.90 -2.27
C THR A 164 3.84 7.01 -3.39
N PRO A 165 2.98 7.54 -4.29
CA PRO A 165 2.32 8.86 -4.20
C PRO A 165 1.43 8.97 -2.96
N ALA A 166 1.33 10.17 -2.38
CA ALA A 166 0.66 10.39 -1.10
C ALA A 166 -0.86 10.65 -1.25
N ASN A 167 -1.63 10.08 -0.33
CA ASN A 167 -3.08 10.26 -0.27
C ASN A 167 -3.45 11.52 0.55
N PRO A 168 -4.30 12.43 0.05
CA PRO A 168 -4.99 12.42 -1.25
C PRO A 168 -4.33 13.32 -2.30
N THR A 169 -3.28 14.05 -1.97
CA THR A 169 -2.72 15.15 -2.76
C THR A 169 -1.81 14.68 -3.90
N MET A 170 -1.54 13.38 -3.98
CA MET A 170 -0.68 12.76 -4.99
C MET A 170 0.75 13.30 -5.01
N ASP A 171 1.22 13.84 -3.88
CA ASP A 171 2.61 14.25 -3.70
C ASP A 171 3.55 13.08 -3.91
N VAL A 172 4.63 13.29 -4.65
CA VAL A 172 5.63 12.27 -4.96
C VAL A 172 6.92 12.56 -4.20
N VAL A 173 7.38 11.57 -3.46
CA VAL A 173 8.66 11.63 -2.73
C VAL A 173 9.78 11.11 -3.62
N ASP A 174 10.90 11.83 -3.70
CA ASP A 174 12.10 11.34 -4.36
C ASP A 174 12.70 10.19 -3.55
N LEU A 175 12.32 8.96 -3.95
CA LEU A 175 12.76 7.72 -3.29
C LEU A 175 14.28 7.63 -3.24
N LYS A 176 14.95 7.94 -4.36
CA LYS A 176 16.41 7.84 -4.45
C LYS A 176 17.10 8.79 -3.49
N ALA A 177 16.65 10.05 -3.43
CA ALA A 177 17.25 11.05 -2.56
C ALA A 177 16.99 10.74 -1.08
N VAL A 178 15.74 10.47 -0.69
CA VAL A 178 15.38 10.23 0.71
C VAL A 178 15.99 8.94 1.25
N CYS A 179 16.02 7.86 0.46
CA CYS A 179 16.67 6.61 0.87
C CYS A 179 18.20 6.75 0.99
N ALA A 180 18.83 7.58 0.13
CA ALA A 180 20.27 7.86 0.26
C ALA A 180 20.57 8.60 1.57
N ILE A 181 19.80 9.65 1.90
CA ILE A 181 19.93 10.41 3.15
C ILE A 181 19.78 9.50 4.37
N ALA A 182 18.78 8.64 4.36
CA ALA A 182 18.53 7.71 5.45
C ALA A 182 19.70 6.73 5.64
N ARG A 183 20.18 6.14 4.54
CA ARG A 183 21.31 5.18 4.55
C ARG A 183 22.58 5.78 5.11
N GLU A 184 22.93 7.01 4.70
CA GLU A 184 24.12 7.71 5.20
C GLU A 184 24.09 7.93 6.72
N ARG A 185 22.90 7.94 7.32
CA ARG A 185 22.68 8.19 8.75
C ARG A 185 22.29 6.95 9.55
N GLY A 186 22.23 5.79 8.90
CA GLY A 186 21.82 4.54 9.55
C GLY A 186 20.35 4.56 10.01
N ILE A 187 19.48 5.28 9.27
CA ILE A 187 18.04 5.41 9.52
C ILE A 187 17.30 4.44 8.60
N THR A 188 16.36 3.69 9.14
CA THR A 188 15.53 2.76 8.36
C THR A 188 14.44 3.53 7.61
N THR A 189 14.30 3.30 6.33
CA THR A 189 13.20 3.82 5.51
C THR A 189 12.03 2.84 5.49
N VAL A 190 10.83 3.35 5.78
CA VAL A 190 9.56 2.61 5.68
C VAL A 190 8.65 3.35 4.70
N VAL A 191 8.37 2.74 3.57
CA VAL A 191 7.57 3.34 2.49
C VAL A 191 6.20 2.68 2.43
N ASP A 192 5.14 3.47 2.60
CA ASP A 192 3.78 3.06 2.24
C ASP A 192 3.60 3.19 0.72
N ASN A 193 3.55 2.05 0.03
CA ASN A 193 3.43 1.96 -1.43
C ASN A 193 2.04 1.44 -1.87
N ALA A 194 1.02 1.65 -1.03
CA ALA A 194 -0.33 1.12 -1.29
C ALA A 194 -0.94 1.61 -2.60
N PHE A 195 -0.65 2.85 -3.03
CA PHE A 195 -1.21 3.44 -4.26
C PHE A 195 -0.56 2.92 -5.54
N ALA A 196 0.77 2.86 -5.58
CA ALA A 196 1.47 2.44 -6.77
C ALA A 196 1.49 0.91 -6.91
N THR A 197 1.52 0.15 -5.82
CA THR A 197 1.75 -1.30 -5.81
C THR A 197 3.10 -1.71 -6.42
N PRO A 198 3.56 -2.93 -6.23
CA PRO A 198 4.79 -3.38 -6.87
C PRO A 198 4.68 -3.52 -8.40
N ALA A 199 3.46 -3.37 -8.97
CA ALA A 199 3.27 -3.39 -10.41
C ALA A 199 3.68 -2.07 -11.09
N LEU A 200 3.66 -0.95 -10.36
CA LEU A 200 4.04 0.36 -10.89
C LEU A 200 5.29 0.94 -10.25
N GLN A 201 5.55 0.66 -8.98
CA GLN A 201 6.69 1.20 -8.23
C GLN A 201 7.20 0.16 -7.24
N ARG A 202 8.49 -0.05 -7.21
CA ARG A 202 9.17 -0.94 -6.26
C ARG A 202 10.18 -0.13 -5.45
N PRO A 203 9.78 0.41 -4.29
CA PRO A 203 10.65 1.28 -3.49
C PRO A 203 11.99 0.64 -3.11
N MET A 204 12.04 -0.68 -2.93
CA MET A 204 13.28 -1.38 -2.60
C MET A 204 14.33 -1.30 -3.73
N GLU A 205 13.93 -1.19 -5.00
CA GLU A 205 14.85 -0.95 -6.12
C GLU A 205 15.49 0.45 -6.06
N TRP A 206 14.83 1.39 -5.37
CA TRP A 206 15.30 2.75 -5.14
C TRP A 206 16.06 2.91 -3.82
N GLY A 207 16.21 1.83 -3.06
CA GLY A 207 17.00 1.77 -1.84
C GLY A 207 16.21 1.88 -0.54
N ALA A 208 14.89 1.74 -0.58
CA ALA A 208 14.08 1.60 0.63
C ALA A 208 14.41 0.30 1.37
N ASP A 209 14.42 0.35 2.71
CA ASP A 209 14.71 -0.82 3.54
C ASP A 209 13.47 -1.68 3.73
N VAL A 210 12.30 -1.05 3.88
CA VAL A 210 11.02 -1.70 4.13
C VAL A 210 9.93 -1.03 3.31
N THR A 211 9.12 -1.86 2.65
CA THR A 211 7.90 -1.43 1.95
C THR A 211 6.67 -2.01 2.64
N ALA A 212 5.67 -1.17 2.92
CA ALA A 212 4.42 -1.58 3.55
C ALA A 212 3.23 -1.35 2.61
N TYR A 213 2.20 -2.19 2.74
CA TYR A 213 1.04 -2.19 1.88
C TYR A 213 -0.27 -2.35 2.63
N SER A 214 -1.28 -1.62 2.19
CA SER A 214 -2.67 -2.03 2.36
C SER A 214 -3.05 -2.94 1.19
N ALA A 215 -2.89 -4.26 1.37
CA ALA A 215 -3.26 -5.24 0.35
C ALA A 215 -4.79 -5.31 0.11
N THR A 216 -5.57 -4.67 0.98
CA THR A 216 -7.00 -4.38 0.83
C THR A 216 -7.33 -3.64 -0.47
N LYS A 217 -6.38 -2.83 -0.98
CA LYS A 217 -6.58 -1.89 -2.08
C LYS A 217 -6.36 -2.59 -3.43
N MET A 218 -5.48 -2.09 -4.26
CA MET A 218 -5.22 -2.60 -5.61
C MET A 218 -4.81 -4.07 -5.66
N MET A 219 -4.18 -4.62 -4.61
CA MET A 219 -3.77 -6.03 -4.59
C MET A 219 -4.99 -6.96 -4.56
N ASP A 220 -6.00 -6.66 -3.73
CA ASP A 220 -7.32 -7.31 -3.82
C ASP A 220 -8.06 -6.88 -5.08
N GLY A 221 -8.15 -5.56 -5.32
CA GLY A 221 -8.63 -4.93 -6.54
C GLY A 221 -10.12 -5.02 -6.82
N GLN A 222 -10.93 -5.49 -5.87
CA GLN A 222 -12.38 -5.67 -6.02
C GLN A 222 -13.15 -5.39 -4.72
N GLY A 223 -12.50 -4.81 -3.69
CA GLY A 223 -13.15 -4.40 -2.44
C GLY A 223 -13.70 -5.56 -1.60
N ARG A 224 -13.07 -6.76 -1.65
CA ARG A 224 -13.60 -8.00 -1.07
C ARG A 224 -13.14 -8.26 0.36
N VAL A 225 -11.86 -7.98 0.66
CA VAL A 225 -11.22 -8.35 1.93
C VAL A 225 -10.27 -7.28 2.45
N LEU A 226 -10.00 -7.33 3.74
CA LEU A 226 -8.95 -6.56 4.38
C LEU A 226 -7.68 -7.40 4.45
N ALA A 227 -6.53 -6.77 4.14
CA ALA A 227 -5.21 -7.36 4.29
C ALA A 227 -4.14 -6.27 4.36
N GLY A 228 -3.01 -6.57 5.00
CA GLY A 228 -1.80 -5.77 4.99
C GLY A 228 -0.59 -6.63 4.68
N ALA A 229 0.49 -6.01 4.21
CA ALA A 229 1.76 -6.70 3.97
C ALA A 229 2.94 -5.79 4.28
N VAL A 230 4.04 -6.37 4.71
CA VAL A 230 5.33 -5.70 4.92
C VAL A 230 6.41 -6.54 4.23
N CYS A 231 7.17 -5.91 3.35
CA CYS A 231 8.29 -6.50 2.61
C CYS A 231 9.62 -5.90 3.10
N GLY A 232 10.66 -6.71 3.14
CA GLY A 232 11.99 -6.28 3.56
C GLY A 232 13.02 -7.37 3.40
N THR A 233 14.18 -7.19 4.05
CA THR A 233 15.19 -8.26 4.15
C THR A 233 14.68 -9.43 4.99
N SER A 234 15.19 -10.62 4.74
CA SER A 234 14.86 -11.80 5.55
C SER A 234 15.19 -11.57 7.03
N GLN A 235 16.27 -10.86 7.33
CA GLN A 235 16.65 -10.51 8.69
C GLN A 235 15.59 -9.62 9.34
N PHE A 236 15.19 -8.52 8.70
CA PHE A 236 14.17 -7.63 9.25
C PHE A 236 12.85 -8.35 9.50
N ILE A 237 12.38 -9.11 8.51
CA ILE A 237 11.09 -9.81 8.59
C ILE A 237 11.10 -10.89 9.67
N ASN A 238 12.17 -11.69 9.80
CA ASN A 238 12.17 -12.84 10.70
C ASN A 238 12.66 -12.49 12.12
N ASP A 239 13.62 -11.57 12.26
CA ASP A 239 14.26 -11.30 13.55
C ASP A 239 13.65 -10.08 14.26
N VAL A 240 13.02 -9.14 13.52
CA VAL A 240 12.45 -7.92 14.09
C VAL A 240 10.91 -7.94 14.03
N LEU A 241 10.33 -8.12 12.83
CA LEU A 241 8.89 -8.01 12.64
C LEU A 241 8.13 -9.25 13.14
N LEU A 242 8.62 -10.46 12.83
CA LEU A 242 7.93 -11.71 13.20
C LEU A 242 7.76 -11.87 14.71
N PRO A 243 8.77 -11.65 15.58
CA PRO A 243 8.58 -11.71 17.03
C PRO A 243 7.48 -10.77 17.53
N PHE A 244 7.39 -9.56 16.97
CA PHE A 244 6.34 -8.60 17.30
C PHE A 244 4.96 -9.11 16.87
N THR A 245 4.80 -9.48 15.61
CA THR A 245 3.50 -9.92 15.05
C THR A 245 3.04 -11.25 15.64
N ARG A 246 3.97 -12.17 15.93
CA ARG A 246 3.70 -13.43 16.62
C ARG A 246 3.01 -13.24 17.96
N ASN A 247 3.44 -12.24 18.74
CA ASN A 247 2.99 -12.02 20.11
C ASN A 247 1.83 -11.00 20.20
N THR A 248 1.70 -10.07 19.23
CA THR A 248 0.61 -9.09 19.18
C THR A 248 -0.60 -9.58 18.38
N GLY A 249 -0.44 -10.57 17.50
CA GLY A 249 -1.52 -11.36 16.90
C GLY A 249 -2.24 -10.78 15.67
N PRO A 250 -1.72 -9.83 14.87
CA PRO A 250 -2.42 -9.28 13.70
C PRO A 250 -2.37 -10.23 12.48
N THR A 251 -2.74 -11.48 12.66
CA THR A 251 -2.58 -12.56 11.67
C THR A 251 -3.65 -12.52 10.59
N LEU A 252 -3.25 -12.58 9.33
CA LEU A 252 -4.15 -12.70 8.19
C LEU A 252 -4.81 -14.08 8.16
N SER A 253 -6.12 -14.15 7.88
CA SER A 253 -6.81 -15.42 7.69
C SER A 253 -6.41 -16.08 6.36
N ALA A 254 -6.40 -17.42 6.33
CA ALA A 254 -6.12 -18.18 5.10
C ALA A 254 -7.11 -17.84 3.96
N PHE A 255 -8.38 -17.58 4.29
CA PHE A 255 -9.37 -17.19 3.30
C PHE A 255 -9.05 -15.83 2.68
N ASN A 256 -8.78 -14.79 3.49
CA ASN A 256 -8.41 -13.48 2.97
C ASN A 256 -7.09 -13.54 2.18
N ALA A 257 -6.12 -14.34 2.66
CA ALA A 257 -4.87 -14.58 1.95
C ALA A 257 -5.12 -15.17 0.55
N TRP A 258 -5.99 -16.16 0.44
CA TRP A 258 -6.35 -16.77 -0.85
C TRP A 258 -7.03 -15.76 -1.79
N VAL A 259 -7.96 -14.95 -1.27
CA VAL A 259 -8.65 -13.92 -2.08
C VAL A 259 -7.64 -12.92 -2.66
N VAL A 260 -6.72 -12.41 -1.83
CA VAL A 260 -5.67 -11.50 -2.30
C VAL A 260 -4.72 -12.20 -3.27
N LEU A 261 -4.32 -13.44 -2.98
CA LEU A 261 -3.46 -14.24 -3.84
C LEU A 261 -4.05 -14.37 -5.25
N LYS A 262 -5.36 -14.60 -5.35
CA LYS A 262 -6.09 -14.62 -6.65
C LYS A 262 -6.20 -13.23 -7.27
N GLY A 263 -6.31 -12.18 -6.47
CA GLY A 263 -6.28 -10.79 -6.92
C GLY A 263 -4.96 -10.40 -7.59
N LEU A 264 -3.84 -10.90 -7.05
CA LEU A 264 -2.49 -10.62 -7.61
C LEU A 264 -2.29 -11.18 -9.03
N GLU A 265 -2.96 -12.26 -9.41
CA GLU A 265 -2.85 -12.85 -10.75
C GLU A 265 -3.19 -11.86 -11.86
N THR A 266 -4.08 -10.92 -11.59
CA THR A 266 -4.53 -9.90 -12.55
C THR A 266 -4.10 -8.48 -12.16
N LEU A 267 -3.24 -8.32 -11.15
CA LEU A 267 -2.85 -7.00 -10.66
C LEU A 267 -2.24 -6.14 -11.77
N ASP A 268 -1.26 -6.64 -12.50
CA ASP A 268 -0.59 -5.89 -13.57
C ASP A 268 -1.56 -5.48 -14.68
N LEU A 269 -2.45 -6.37 -15.11
CA LEU A 269 -3.46 -6.09 -16.11
C LEU A 269 -4.43 -4.99 -15.66
N ARG A 270 -4.92 -5.10 -14.42
CA ARG A 270 -5.89 -4.13 -13.88
C ARG A 270 -5.26 -2.76 -13.71
N ILE A 271 -4.12 -2.69 -13.05
CA ILE A 271 -3.51 -1.41 -12.68
C ILE A 271 -3.02 -0.63 -13.91
N ARG A 272 -2.50 -1.31 -14.95
CA ARG A 272 -2.12 -0.67 -16.21
C ARG A 272 -3.34 -0.14 -16.95
N ARG A 273 -4.40 -0.95 -17.08
CA ARG A 273 -5.64 -0.50 -17.70
C ARG A 273 -6.27 0.67 -16.96
N GLN A 274 -6.33 0.59 -15.64
CA GLN A 274 -6.83 1.69 -14.81
C GLN A 274 -5.98 2.95 -14.93
N SER A 275 -4.64 2.82 -15.05
CA SER A 275 -3.74 3.96 -15.30
C SER A 275 -4.02 4.62 -16.66
N GLU A 276 -4.23 3.83 -17.70
CA GLU A 276 -4.60 4.35 -19.02
C GLU A 276 -5.95 5.08 -19.00
N ASN A 277 -6.93 4.50 -18.31
CA ASN A 277 -8.26 5.11 -18.14
C ASN A 277 -8.14 6.41 -17.33
N SER A 278 -7.41 6.39 -16.23
CA SER A 278 -7.22 7.54 -15.34
C SER A 278 -6.56 8.72 -16.07
N LEU A 279 -5.59 8.44 -16.96
CA LEU A 279 -4.95 9.47 -17.75
C LEU A 279 -5.93 10.14 -18.72
N LYS A 280 -6.84 9.39 -19.36
CA LYS A 280 -7.87 9.94 -20.25
C LYS A 280 -8.89 10.77 -19.49
N VAL A 281 -9.37 10.27 -18.35
CA VAL A 281 -10.31 10.98 -17.48
C VAL A 281 -9.65 12.25 -16.90
N GLY A 282 -8.39 12.14 -16.48
CA GLY A 282 -7.61 13.27 -15.98
C GLY A 282 -7.41 14.36 -17.02
N ALA A 283 -7.06 14.00 -18.26
CA ALA A 283 -6.90 14.95 -19.37
C ALA A 283 -8.21 15.70 -19.70
N PHE A 284 -9.37 15.02 -19.60
CA PHE A 284 -10.66 15.68 -19.73
C PHE A 284 -10.88 16.68 -18.56
N LEU A 285 -10.69 16.24 -17.32
CA LEU A 285 -10.92 17.11 -16.17
C LEU A 285 -9.97 18.32 -16.14
N GLU A 286 -8.74 18.18 -16.63
CA GLU A 286 -7.79 19.30 -16.74
C GLU A 286 -8.35 20.47 -17.55
N THR A 287 -9.29 20.24 -18.48
CA THR A 287 -9.97 21.27 -19.27
C THR A 287 -11.21 21.86 -18.57
N ARG A 288 -11.67 21.29 -17.44
CA ARG A 288 -12.96 21.60 -16.83
C ARG A 288 -12.83 22.12 -15.39
N VAL A 289 -11.72 21.88 -14.72
CA VAL A 289 -11.53 22.21 -13.30
C VAL A 289 -10.34 23.14 -13.08
N PRO A 290 -10.35 23.97 -12.02
CA PRO A 290 -9.27 24.92 -11.77
C PRO A 290 -7.93 24.28 -11.45
N ARG A 291 -7.91 23.07 -10.89
CA ARG A 291 -6.69 22.35 -10.52
C ARG A 291 -6.88 20.86 -10.53
N ILE A 292 -5.92 20.15 -11.10
CA ILE A 292 -5.83 18.68 -11.07
C ILE A 292 -4.49 18.23 -10.51
N LEU A 293 -4.50 17.21 -9.68
CA LEU A 293 -3.33 16.59 -9.04
C LEU A 293 -3.22 15.16 -9.57
N HIS A 294 -2.75 15.02 -10.80
CA HIS A 294 -2.60 13.74 -11.49
C HIS A 294 -1.14 13.55 -11.95
N PRO A 295 -0.35 12.67 -11.32
CA PRO A 295 1.09 12.56 -11.59
C PRO A 295 1.45 12.24 -13.05
N GLY A 296 0.52 11.62 -13.78
CA GLY A 296 0.69 11.32 -15.21
C GLY A 296 0.50 12.50 -16.15
N LEU A 297 -0.06 13.64 -15.69
CA LEU A 297 -0.23 14.84 -16.50
C LEU A 297 0.98 15.77 -16.38
N ALA A 298 1.36 16.40 -17.48
CA ALA A 298 2.49 17.34 -17.52
C ALA A 298 2.29 18.58 -16.63
N SER A 299 1.05 18.92 -16.30
CA SER A 299 0.70 20.00 -15.36
C SER A 299 0.99 19.67 -13.90
N HIS A 300 1.21 18.39 -13.54
CA HIS A 300 1.57 18.04 -12.17
C HIS A 300 3.00 18.49 -11.86
N PRO A 301 3.24 19.23 -10.74
CA PRO A 301 4.56 19.79 -10.42
C PRO A 301 5.68 18.76 -10.39
N GLN A 302 5.39 17.52 -10.05
CA GLN A 302 6.35 16.43 -9.92
C GLN A 302 6.20 15.35 -11.02
N HIS A 303 5.60 15.70 -12.17
CA HIS A 303 5.38 14.76 -13.28
C HIS A 303 6.66 14.02 -13.68
N ASN A 304 7.76 14.74 -13.91
CA ASN A 304 9.01 14.13 -14.33
C ASN A 304 9.58 13.14 -13.32
N LEU A 305 9.49 13.47 -12.02
CA LEU A 305 9.91 12.58 -10.93
C LEU A 305 9.01 11.33 -10.88
N ALA A 306 7.70 11.53 -10.95
CA ALA A 306 6.74 10.44 -10.95
C ALA A 306 6.99 9.45 -12.09
N MET A 307 7.18 9.95 -13.31
CA MET A 307 7.43 9.11 -14.49
C MET A 307 8.84 8.50 -14.52
N ALA A 308 9.79 9.04 -13.75
CA ALA A 308 11.12 8.46 -13.62
C ALA A 308 11.14 7.26 -12.65
N GLN A 309 10.26 7.24 -11.63
CA GLN A 309 10.27 6.21 -10.59
C GLN A 309 9.07 5.24 -10.63
N MET A 310 8.06 5.54 -11.46
CA MET A 310 6.89 4.68 -11.65
C MET A 310 6.73 4.27 -13.11
N ASP A 311 6.27 3.02 -13.35
CA ASP A 311 5.97 2.51 -14.70
C ASP A 311 4.73 3.14 -15.32
N ALA A 312 3.81 3.68 -14.52
CA ALA A 312 2.62 4.44 -14.92
C ALA A 312 2.07 5.25 -13.73
N CYS A 313 1.12 6.15 -13.99
CA CYS A 313 0.58 7.10 -13.01
C CYS A 313 -0.36 6.50 -11.94
N GLY A 314 -0.85 5.28 -12.14
CA GLY A 314 -1.86 4.67 -11.28
C GLY A 314 -3.29 5.16 -11.54
N PRO A 315 -4.28 4.57 -10.85
CA PRO A 315 -5.71 4.85 -11.09
C PRO A 315 -6.24 6.06 -10.30
N ILE A 316 -5.45 6.65 -9.41
CA ILE A 316 -5.94 7.61 -8.44
C ILE A 316 -5.34 8.97 -8.71
N PHE A 317 -6.20 9.97 -8.62
CA PHE A 317 -5.80 11.37 -8.63
C PHE A 317 -6.81 12.23 -7.87
N ALA A 318 -6.46 13.48 -7.61
CA ALA A 318 -7.35 14.44 -6.98
C ALA A 318 -7.51 15.68 -7.88
N PHE A 319 -8.61 16.39 -7.67
CA PHE A 319 -8.86 17.65 -8.35
C PHE A 319 -9.69 18.58 -7.47
N GLU A 320 -9.60 19.86 -7.73
CA GLU A 320 -10.37 20.90 -7.04
C GLU A 320 -11.46 21.44 -7.96
N VAL A 321 -12.63 21.72 -7.40
CA VAL A 321 -13.72 22.39 -8.11
C VAL A 321 -13.85 23.83 -7.64
N ASP A 322 -14.42 24.70 -8.45
CA ASP A 322 -14.76 26.05 -8.01
C ASP A 322 -15.85 26.02 -6.93
N GLY A 323 -15.75 26.93 -5.97
CA GLY A 323 -16.64 26.98 -4.81
C GLY A 323 -16.04 26.28 -3.59
N GLY A 324 -16.84 25.61 -2.82
CA GLY A 324 -16.39 24.94 -1.59
C GLY A 324 -17.03 23.57 -1.44
N ARG A 325 -17.20 23.14 -0.17
CA ARG A 325 -17.83 21.86 0.17
C ARG A 325 -19.18 21.64 -0.51
N GLN A 326 -20.01 22.68 -0.62
CA GLN A 326 -21.34 22.56 -1.20
C GLN A 326 -21.27 22.13 -2.67
N GLN A 327 -20.39 22.74 -3.45
CA GLN A 327 -20.18 22.39 -4.86
C GLN A 327 -19.56 21.00 -5.01
N ALA A 328 -18.57 20.69 -4.18
CA ALA A 328 -17.95 19.35 -4.15
C ALA A 328 -18.96 18.25 -3.82
N HIS A 329 -19.82 18.46 -2.81
CA HIS A 329 -20.88 17.51 -2.48
C HIS A 329 -21.96 17.46 -3.58
N GLY A 330 -22.35 18.61 -4.13
CA GLY A 330 -23.31 18.66 -5.24
C GLY A 330 -22.84 17.88 -6.45
N LEU A 331 -21.54 17.95 -6.78
CA LEU A 331 -20.97 17.14 -7.87
C LEU A 331 -21.06 15.66 -7.54
N LEU A 332 -20.68 15.24 -6.32
CA LEU A 332 -20.78 13.83 -5.89
C LEU A 332 -22.24 13.34 -5.99
N ASP A 333 -23.20 14.12 -5.51
CA ASP A 333 -24.63 13.76 -5.50
C ASP A 333 -25.23 13.71 -6.92
N ALA A 334 -24.58 14.35 -7.90
CA ALA A 334 -25.02 14.39 -9.30
C ALA A 334 -24.48 13.20 -10.13
N LEU A 335 -23.51 12.45 -9.64
CA LEU A 335 -22.97 11.27 -10.31
C LEU A 335 -24.03 10.18 -10.49
N THR A 336 -23.94 9.42 -11.56
CA THR A 336 -24.87 8.33 -11.91
C THR A 336 -24.17 6.99 -12.13
N LEU A 337 -22.89 7.01 -12.49
CA LEU A 337 -22.04 5.83 -12.72
C LEU A 337 -20.99 5.67 -11.63
N VAL A 338 -20.25 6.74 -11.32
CA VAL A 338 -19.17 6.73 -10.33
C VAL A 338 -19.75 6.64 -8.93
N ASP A 339 -19.38 5.61 -8.17
CA ASP A 339 -19.87 5.40 -6.81
C ASP A 339 -19.22 6.37 -5.80
N ILE A 340 -20.00 6.88 -4.86
CA ILE A 340 -19.49 7.65 -3.73
C ILE A 340 -18.91 6.68 -2.70
N SER A 341 -17.60 6.61 -2.61
CA SER A 341 -16.91 5.73 -1.67
C SER A 341 -15.54 6.27 -1.28
N ASN A 342 -15.18 6.12 -0.01
CA ASN A 342 -13.84 6.45 0.48
C ASN A 342 -12.80 5.32 0.21
N ASN A 343 -13.20 4.20 -0.39
CA ASN A 343 -12.28 3.14 -0.78
C ASN A 343 -11.48 3.54 -2.04
N ILE A 344 -10.48 2.76 -2.38
CA ILE A 344 -9.60 2.90 -3.55
C ILE A 344 -9.16 1.53 -4.05
N GLY A 345 -8.70 1.47 -5.30
CA GLY A 345 -8.13 0.26 -5.87
C GLY A 345 -9.17 -0.78 -6.27
N ASP A 346 -10.44 -0.41 -6.32
CA ASP A 346 -11.52 -1.23 -6.84
C ASP A 346 -11.48 -1.28 -8.37
N SER A 347 -12.08 -2.30 -8.95
CA SER A 347 -12.36 -2.38 -10.39
C SER A 347 -13.41 -1.37 -10.86
N ARG A 348 -14.13 -0.74 -9.93
CA ARG A 348 -15.11 0.31 -10.16
C ARG A 348 -14.52 1.69 -9.91
N SER A 349 -15.05 2.67 -10.61
CA SER A 349 -14.74 4.09 -10.38
C SER A 349 -15.39 4.57 -9.10
N LEU A 350 -14.58 5.15 -8.20
CA LEU A 350 -15.00 5.58 -6.86
C LEU A 350 -14.56 7.02 -6.62
N MET A 351 -15.45 7.86 -6.09
CA MET A 351 -15.11 9.24 -5.74
C MET A 351 -15.45 9.55 -4.28
N THR A 352 -14.65 10.41 -3.67
CA THR A 352 -14.90 10.91 -2.30
C THR A 352 -14.48 12.35 -2.14
N HIS A 353 -15.06 13.01 -1.11
CA HIS A 353 -14.60 14.31 -0.60
C HIS A 353 -13.72 14.09 0.63
N PRO A 354 -12.39 14.17 0.53
CA PRO A 354 -11.47 13.81 1.60
C PRO A 354 -11.70 14.60 2.89
N ALA A 355 -11.97 15.91 2.81
CA ALA A 355 -12.13 16.77 3.96
C ALA A 355 -13.30 16.37 4.88
N SER A 356 -14.39 15.81 4.32
CA SER A 356 -15.55 15.35 5.10
C SER A 356 -15.58 13.85 5.36
N THR A 357 -14.59 13.07 4.86
CA THR A 357 -14.54 11.60 4.99
C THR A 357 -13.21 11.13 5.56
N THR A 358 -12.24 10.83 4.72
CA THR A 358 -10.95 10.21 5.12
C THR A 358 -10.08 11.08 6.02
N HIS A 359 -10.28 12.41 6.00
CA HIS A 359 -9.56 13.39 6.81
C HIS A 359 -10.45 14.17 7.77
N TYR A 360 -11.70 13.71 7.98
CA TYR A 360 -12.66 14.36 8.88
C TYR A 360 -12.11 14.57 10.30
N GLY A 361 -11.36 13.62 10.82
CA GLY A 361 -10.77 13.69 12.17
C GLY A 361 -9.51 14.58 12.27
N VAL A 362 -9.01 15.13 11.17
CA VAL A 362 -7.87 16.04 11.16
C VAL A 362 -8.35 17.47 11.32
N ALA A 363 -7.73 18.27 12.20
CA ALA A 363 -8.07 19.68 12.40
C ALA A 363 -7.92 20.46 11.09
N GLU A 364 -8.78 21.47 10.88
CA GLU A 364 -8.89 22.18 9.61
C GLU A 364 -7.58 22.86 9.18
N ASP A 365 -6.88 23.50 10.10
CA ASP A 365 -5.57 24.11 9.86
C ASP A 365 -4.55 23.09 9.35
N LYS A 366 -4.50 21.90 9.94
CA LYS A 366 -3.66 20.81 9.51
C LYS A 366 -4.08 20.22 8.17
N ARG A 367 -5.41 20.13 7.90
CA ARG A 367 -5.90 19.68 6.60
C ARG A 367 -5.45 20.63 5.48
N ILE A 368 -5.60 21.94 5.70
CA ILE A 368 -5.15 22.96 4.74
C ILE A 368 -3.64 22.86 4.51
N GLU A 369 -2.85 22.67 5.56
CA GLU A 369 -1.40 22.47 5.47
C GLU A 369 -1.04 21.21 4.65
N MET A 370 -1.86 20.16 4.75
CA MET A 370 -1.74 18.94 3.95
C MET A 370 -2.26 19.11 2.50
N GLY A 371 -2.85 20.24 2.14
CA GLY A 371 -3.47 20.46 0.83
C GLY A 371 -4.86 19.83 0.70
N VAL A 372 -5.49 19.43 1.81
CA VAL A 372 -6.85 18.84 1.84
C VAL A 372 -7.86 19.94 2.07
N THR A 373 -8.22 20.63 1.00
CA THR A 373 -9.16 21.76 0.98
C THR A 373 -10.63 21.30 0.93
N GLU A 374 -11.56 22.24 1.18
CA GLU A 374 -13.00 21.96 1.17
C GLU A 374 -13.59 21.76 -0.24
N ASN A 375 -12.83 22.03 -1.27
CA ASN A 375 -13.20 21.84 -2.67
C ASN A 375 -12.42 20.71 -3.35
N LEU A 376 -11.60 19.96 -2.60
CA LEU A 376 -10.81 18.84 -3.12
C LEU A 376 -11.66 17.57 -3.19
N LEU A 377 -11.64 16.92 -4.35
CA LEU A 377 -12.21 15.61 -4.61
C LEU A 377 -11.11 14.63 -4.98
N ARG A 378 -11.25 13.36 -4.59
CA ARG A 378 -10.34 12.29 -4.98
C ARG A 378 -11.12 11.25 -5.77
N LEU A 379 -10.64 10.93 -6.99
CA LEU A 379 -11.19 9.93 -7.88
C LEU A 379 -10.24 8.74 -7.99
N ASN A 380 -10.77 7.54 -7.84
CA ASN A 380 -10.17 6.28 -8.26
C ASN A 380 -10.89 5.83 -9.54
N VAL A 381 -10.19 5.75 -10.66
CA VAL A 381 -10.76 5.29 -11.93
C VAL A 381 -10.69 3.77 -12.00
N GLY A 382 -11.79 3.16 -12.37
CA GLY A 382 -11.95 1.72 -12.50
C GLY A 382 -11.59 1.17 -13.88
N LEU A 383 -12.20 0.04 -14.19
CA LEU A 383 -12.03 -0.69 -15.46
C LEU A 383 -13.14 -0.42 -16.47
N GLU A 384 -14.10 0.44 -16.14
CA GLU A 384 -15.17 0.88 -17.02
C GLU A 384 -14.59 1.52 -18.28
N ASP A 385 -15.40 1.68 -19.32
CA ASP A 385 -14.99 2.49 -20.46
C ASP A 385 -14.75 3.93 -19.98
N PRO A 386 -13.56 4.50 -20.21
CA PRO A 386 -13.24 5.84 -19.74
C PRO A 386 -14.17 6.92 -20.32
N GLN A 387 -14.80 6.68 -21.48
CA GLN A 387 -15.75 7.61 -22.06
C GLN A 387 -17.04 7.70 -21.21
N ASP A 388 -17.55 6.57 -20.72
CA ASP A 388 -18.72 6.56 -19.83
C ASP A 388 -18.44 7.32 -18.52
N VAL A 389 -17.23 7.15 -17.98
CA VAL A 389 -16.79 7.90 -16.78
C VAL A 389 -16.69 9.40 -17.07
N ILE A 390 -16.16 9.78 -18.23
CA ILE A 390 -16.06 11.18 -18.67
C ILE A 390 -17.46 11.79 -18.82
N GLU A 391 -18.38 11.09 -19.44
CA GLU A 391 -19.76 11.56 -19.64
C GLU A 391 -20.50 11.74 -18.31
N ASP A 392 -20.29 10.83 -17.36
CA ASP A 392 -20.86 10.96 -16.01
C ASP A 392 -20.29 12.18 -15.27
N LEU A 393 -18.99 12.41 -15.35
CA LEU A 393 -18.36 13.59 -14.75
C LEU A 393 -18.83 14.90 -15.44
N ASP A 394 -18.94 14.92 -16.77
CA ASP A 394 -19.35 16.11 -17.52
C ASP A 394 -20.79 16.52 -17.20
N GLN A 395 -21.72 15.55 -17.15
CA GLN A 395 -23.11 15.83 -16.76
C GLN A 395 -23.21 16.28 -15.30
N ALA A 396 -22.38 15.70 -14.39
CA ALA A 396 -22.39 16.07 -12.98
C ALA A 396 -21.84 17.50 -12.77
N LEU A 397 -20.71 17.85 -13.40
CA LEU A 397 -20.17 19.22 -13.42
C LEU A 397 -21.19 20.20 -13.94
N SER A 398 -21.82 19.92 -15.08
CA SER A 398 -22.83 20.79 -15.71
C SER A 398 -24.05 21.03 -14.79
N LYS A 399 -24.52 20.01 -14.06
CA LYS A 399 -25.63 20.13 -13.10
C LYS A 399 -25.35 21.08 -11.94
N VAL A 400 -24.11 21.22 -11.52
CA VAL A 400 -23.71 22.10 -10.42
C VAL A 400 -23.16 23.45 -10.89
N GLY A 401 -23.19 23.69 -12.20
CA GLY A 401 -22.77 24.96 -12.81
C GLY A 401 -21.24 25.14 -12.92
N LEU A 402 -20.53 24.03 -13.04
CA LEU A 402 -19.06 23.96 -13.20
C LEU A 402 -18.65 23.56 -14.62
#